data_c48ebe2ef2e5c670728c357af844e53e
#
_entry.id   c48ebe2ef2e5c670728c357af844e53e
#
_cell.length_a   1.000
_cell.length_b   1.000
_cell.length_c   1.000
_cell.angle_alpha   90.00
_cell.angle_beta   90.00
_cell.angle_gamma   90.00
#
_symmetry.space_group_name_H-M   'P 1'
#
loop_
_entity.id
_entity.type
_entity.pdbx_description
1 polymer ?
#
loop_
_entity_poly.entity_id
_entity_poly.type
_entity_poly.pdbx_seq_one_letter_code
_entity_poly.pdbx_strand_id
1 'polypeptide(L)'
;MIILASQSPRRKELLGLLNIPFTVQVADIDETMDPEKSVFDEVARVSLLKAQAISRSPEDIVIAADTVVVCDGQVLGKPKDEADASRMLHLLSGRDHQVMTGMTVLHGDQKVVCTEVTDIHFRPLTDREIQRYIRTGEPMDKAGAYGIQGGAAPFAEKLVGDYFNVVGLPVCRLSQILSDLGPEIMEAIQ
;
A
#
# COMPACT_ATOMS: atom_id res chain seq x y z
N MET A 1 -11.37 9.05 17.92
CA MET A 1 -11.95 8.49 16.67
C MET A 1 -10.81 8.00 15.78
N ILE A 2 -11.03 6.93 14.96
CA ILE A 2 -10.01 6.47 13.99
C ILE A 2 -10.29 7.12 12.62
N ILE A 3 -9.24 7.65 12.01
CA ILE A 3 -9.29 8.34 10.72
C ILE A 3 -8.33 7.64 9.75
N LEU A 4 -8.85 7.12 8.65
CA LEU A 4 -8.05 6.60 7.55
C LEU A 4 -7.73 7.73 6.56
N ALA A 5 -6.46 8.11 6.47
CA ALA A 5 -5.97 9.14 5.56
C ALA A 5 -5.69 8.55 4.15
N SER A 6 -6.72 8.04 3.47
CA SER A 6 -6.54 7.40 2.17
C SER A 6 -7.83 7.36 1.35
N GLN A 7 -7.72 7.62 0.03
CA GLN A 7 -8.80 7.42 -0.93
C GLN A 7 -8.92 5.96 -1.40
N SER A 8 -7.95 5.11 -1.10
CA SER A 8 -7.89 3.74 -1.62
C SER A 8 -9.05 2.89 -1.10
N PRO A 9 -9.93 2.36 -1.97
CA PRO A 9 -11.00 1.45 -1.56
C PRO A 9 -10.44 0.20 -0.89
N ARG A 10 -9.30 -0.32 -1.37
CA ARG A 10 -8.63 -1.49 -0.82
C ARG A 10 -8.19 -1.28 0.63
N ARG A 11 -7.59 -0.13 0.95
CA ARG A 11 -7.20 0.20 2.33
C ARG A 11 -8.39 0.34 3.25
N LYS A 12 -9.50 0.88 2.74
CA LYS A 12 -10.76 0.95 3.47
C LYS A 12 -11.31 -0.45 3.79
N GLU A 13 -11.31 -1.36 2.82
CA GLU A 13 -11.70 -2.75 3.01
C GLU A 13 -10.79 -3.45 4.03
N LEU A 14 -9.47 -3.29 3.91
CA LEU A 14 -8.50 -3.90 4.81
C LEU A 14 -8.64 -3.39 6.26
N LEU A 15 -8.80 -2.08 6.46
CA LEU A 15 -9.03 -1.53 7.79
C LEU A 15 -10.35 -2.05 8.38
N GLY A 16 -11.37 -2.24 7.54
CA GLY A 16 -12.65 -2.84 7.91
C GLY A 16 -12.55 -4.25 8.47
N LEU A 17 -11.50 -5.01 8.12
CA LEU A 17 -11.27 -6.35 8.68
C LEU A 17 -11.02 -6.34 10.20
N LEU A 18 -10.58 -5.21 10.74
CA LEU A 18 -10.38 -5.05 12.19
C LEU A 18 -11.68 -4.80 12.94
N ASN A 19 -12.82 -4.63 12.25
CA ASN A 19 -14.15 -4.37 12.83
C ASN A 19 -14.21 -3.16 13.79
N ILE A 20 -13.29 -2.20 13.65
CA ILE A 20 -13.28 -0.96 14.41
C ILE A 20 -13.92 0.17 13.59
N PRO A 21 -14.74 1.04 14.21
CA PRO A 21 -15.34 2.16 13.50
C PRO A 21 -14.27 3.18 13.11
N PHE A 22 -14.30 3.64 11.86
CA PHE A 22 -13.40 4.67 11.35
C PHE A 22 -14.09 5.59 10.36
N THR A 23 -13.50 6.75 10.15
CA THR A 23 -13.86 7.71 9.09
C THR A 23 -12.74 7.82 8.06
N VAL A 24 -13.08 8.31 6.87
CA VAL A 24 -12.09 8.56 5.82
C VAL A 24 -11.93 10.06 5.65
N GLN A 25 -10.69 10.53 5.70
CA GLN A 25 -10.33 11.90 5.32
C GLN A 25 -9.14 11.85 4.36
N VAL A 26 -9.09 12.81 3.46
CA VAL A 26 -8.02 12.87 2.45
C VAL A 26 -7.46 14.27 2.43
N ALA A 27 -6.15 14.38 2.41
CA ALA A 27 -5.45 15.62 2.14
C ALA A 27 -4.65 15.48 0.84
N ASP A 28 -4.59 16.56 0.10
CA ASP A 28 -3.72 16.67 -1.07
C ASP A 28 -2.31 17.03 -0.60
N ILE A 29 -1.35 16.19 -0.93
CA ILE A 29 0.07 16.38 -0.60
C ILE A 29 0.93 16.05 -1.82
N ASP A 30 2.13 16.58 -1.84
CA ASP A 30 3.16 16.15 -2.79
C ASP A 30 3.71 14.77 -2.39
N GLU A 31 3.39 13.76 -3.18
CA GLU A 31 3.85 12.37 -2.99
C GLU A 31 5.17 12.07 -3.71
N THR A 32 5.83 13.08 -4.26
CA THR A 32 7.11 12.90 -4.99
C THR A 32 8.18 12.34 -4.05
N MET A 33 8.78 11.23 -4.46
CA MET A 33 9.88 10.61 -3.76
C MET A 33 11.22 11.18 -4.25
N ASP A 34 12.17 11.35 -3.33
CA ASP A 34 13.53 11.76 -3.63
C ASP A 34 14.30 10.55 -4.21
N PRO A 35 14.75 10.62 -5.49
CA PRO A 35 15.43 9.49 -6.12
C PRO A 35 16.81 9.19 -5.52
N GLU A 36 17.36 10.10 -4.72
CA GLU A 36 18.65 9.92 -4.05
C GLU A 36 18.55 9.19 -2.72
N LYS A 37 17.31 9.00 -2.22
CA LYS A 37 17.05 8.33 -0.94
C LYS A 37 16.59 6.89 -1.13
N SER A 38 16.70 6.14 -0.04
CA SER A 38 16.15 4.78 0.01
C SER A 38 14.64 4.79 -0.22
N VAL A 39 14.15 3.95 -1.13
CA VAL A 39 12.72 3.79 -1.36
C VAL A 39 12.00 3.36 -0.08
N PHE A 40 12.66 2.54 0.75
CA PHE A 40 12.16 2.10 2.06
C PHE A 40 11.87 3.30 2.98
N ASP A 41 12.74 4.30 3.02
CA ASP A 41 12.57 5.49 3.85
C ASP A 41 11.57 6.47 3.21
N GLU A 42 11.59 6.60 1.88
CA GLU A 42 10.72 7.52 1.16
C GLU A 42 9.24 7.12 1.23
N VAL A 43 8.92 5.83 1.10
CA VAL A 43 7.53 5.38 1.23
C VAL A 43 7.00 5.60 2.66
N ALA A 44 7.85 5.46 3.68
CA ALA A 44 7.53 5.80 5.06
C ALA A 44 7.32 7.32 5.24
N ARG A 45 8.20 8.14 4.66
CA ARG A 45 8.07 9.61 4.67
C ARG A 45 6.77 10.07 4.03
N VAL A 46 6.40 9.55 2.87
CA VAL A 46 5.16 9.90 2.19
C VAL A 46 3.95 9.52 3.04
N SER A 47 3.95 8.34 3.67
CA SER A 47 2.87 7.95 4.59
C SER A 47 2.75 8.92 5.78
N LEU A 48 3.87 9.40 6.32
CA LEU A 48 3.89 10.38 7.39
C LEU A 48 3.31 11.73 6.95
N LEU A 49 3.68 12.22 5.78
CA LEU A 49 3.12 13.46 5.23
C LEU A 49 1.60 13.37 5.06
N LYS A 50 1.10 12.25 4.55
CA LYS A 50 -0.36 11.98 4.45
C LYS A 50 -1.03 12.06 5.81
N ALA A 51 -0.45 11.43 6.83
CA ALA A 51 -1.02 11.44 8.18
C ALA A 51 -1.01 12.84 8.80
N GLN A 52 0.08 13.59 8.65
CA GLN A 52 0.25 14.92 9.20
C GLN A 52 -0.66 15.99 8.55
N ALA A 53 -1.05 15.79 7.29
CA ALA A 53 -1.92 16.69 6.56
C ALA A 53 -3.40 16.59 6.99
N ILE A 54 -3.76 15.59 7.81
CA ILE A 54 -5.14 15.42 8.32
C ILE A 54 -5.37 16.31 9.53
N SER A 55 -6.46 17.09 9.49
CA SER A 55 -6.93 17.83 10.66
C SER A 55 -7.53 16.87 11.70
N ARG A 56 -7.01 16.88 12.91
CA ARG A 56 -7.37 15.94 13.97
C ARG A 56 -7.35 16.57 15.35
N SER A 57 -8.10 15.99 16.28
CA SER A 57 -7.94 16.25 17.71
C SER A 57 -6.80 15.38 18.30
N PRO A 58 -6.24 15.72 19.47
CA PRO A 58 -5.21 14.88 20.12
C PRO A 58 -5.68 13.44 20.42
N GLU A 59 -6.98 13.23 20.59
CA GLU A 59 -7.57 11.92 20.90
C GLU A 59 -7.84 11.07 19.66
N ASP A 60 -7.70 11.66 18.48
CA ASP A 60 -7.90 10.93 17.22
C ASP A 60 -6.68 10.09 16.88
N ILE A 61 -6.94 8.92 16.27
CA ILE A 61 -5.90 8.07 15.70
C ILE A 61 -5.96 8.22 14.18
N VAL A 62 -4.87 8.72 13.59
CA VAL A 62 -4.75 8.84 12.13
C VAL A 62 -3.89 7.71 11.59
N ILE A 63 -4.44 6.98 10.63
CA ILE A 63 -3.75 5.89 9.91
C ILE A 63 -3.56 6.33 8.47
N ALA A 64 -2.33 6.35 8.00
CA ALA A 64 -1.97 6.61 6.61
C ALA A 64 -1.04 5.54 6.07
N ALA A 65 -1.09 5.30 4.76
CA ALA A 65 -0.16 4.40 4.09
C ALA A 65 0.16 4.89 2.68
N ASP A 66 1.33 4.48 2.21
CA ASP A 66 1.76 4.63 0.82
C ASP A 66 2.36 3.32 0.33
N THR A 67 2.16 2.96 -0.95
CA THR A 67 2.57 1.66 -1.48
C THR A 67 3.23 1.83 -2.84
N VAL A 68 4.39 1.21 -2.99
CA VAL A 68 5.14 1.17 -4.25
C VAL A 68 5.57 -0.26 -4.58
N VAL A 69 5.79 -0.51 -5.86
CA VAL A 69 6.43 -1.73 -6.36
C VAL A 69 7.85 -1.38 -6.77
N VAL A 70 8.81 -2.22 -6.41
CA VAL A 70 10.23 -2.04 -6.73
C VAL A 70 10.75 -3.26 -7.46
N CYS A 71 11.29 -3.08 -8.65
CA CYS A 71 11.92 -4.14 -9.44
C CYS A 71 13.26 -3.64 -9.96
N ASP A 72 14.34 -4.41 -9.71
CA ASP A 72 15.70 -4.04 -10.12
C ASP A 72 16.10 -2.60 -9.73
N GLY A 73 15.70 -2.17 -8.53
CA GLY A 73 15.95 -0.81 -8.02
C GLY A 73 15.07 0.28 -8.63
N GLN A 74 14.17 -0.05 -9.55
CA GLN A 74 13.23 0.90 -10.14
C GLN A 74 11.91 0.92 -9.36
N VAL A 75 11.46 2.12 -9.00
CA VAL A 75 10.13 2.33 -8.42
C VAL A 75 9.09 2.35 -9.54
N LEU A 76 8.12 1.46 -9.42
CA LEU A 76 6.97 1.37 -10.32
C LEU A 76 5.73 1.92 -9.60
N GLY A 77 5.36 3.14 -9.93
CA GLY A 77 4.11 3.75 -9.50
C GLY A 77 2.91 3.28 -10.33
N LYS A 78 1.85 4.07 -10.35
CA LYS A 78 0.72 3.84 -11.26
C LYS A 78 1.14 4.06 -12.69
N PRO A 79 0.72 3.22 -13.65
CA PRO A 79 1.03 3.43 -15.06
C PRO A 79 0.38 4.71 -15.58
N LYS A 80 1.06 5.40 -16.48
CA LYS A 80 0.57 6.64 -17.11
C LYS A 80 -0.48 6.34 -18.19
N ASP A 81 -0.32 5.22 -18.87
CA ASP A 81 -1.16 4.74 -19.96
C ASP A 81 -1.00 3.22 -20.13
N GLU A 82 -1.72 2.63 -21.08
CA GLU A 82 -1.64 1.20 -21.38
C GLU A 82 -0.25 0.74 -21.84
N ALA A 83 0.49 1.58 -22.54
CA ALA A 83 1.85 1.28 -22.98
C ALA A 83 2.81 1.20 -21.79
N ASP A 84 2.67 2.11 -20.82
CA ASP A 84 3.46 2.07 -19.58
C ASP A 84 3.06 0.87 -18.70
N ALA A 85 1.77 0.54 -18.63
CA ALA A 85 1.31 -0.68 -17.96
C ALA A 85 1.92 -1.94 -18.60
N SER A 86 1.96 -1.99 -19.93
CA SER A 86 2.61 -3.09 -20.68
C SER A 86 4.10 -3.18 -20.36
N ARG A 87 4.80 -2.07 -20.36
CA ARG A 87 6.22 -2.00 -20.00
C ARG A 87 6.47 -2.54 -18.58
N MET A 88 5.67 -2.11 -17.62
CA MET A 88 5.78 -2.56 -16.22
C MET A 88 5.55 -4.07 -16.10
N LEU A 89 4.50 -4.61 -16.70
CA LEU A 89 4.18 -6.04 -16.64
C LEU A 89 5.24 -6.90 -17.33
N HIS A 90 5.83 -6.44 -18.44
CA HIS A 90 6.97 -7.12 -19.08
C HIS A 90 8.22 -7.09 -18.20
N LEU A 91 8.47 -5.98 -17.48
CA LEU A 91 9.58 -5.89 -16.54
C LEU A 91 9.41 -6.89 -15.39
N LEU A 92 8.18 -7.07 -14.87
CA LEU A 92 7.89 -7.98 -13.76
C LEU A 92 7.82 -9.46 -14.18
N SER A 93 7.60 -9.75 -15.46
CA SER A 93 7.43 -11.11 -15.99
C SER A 93 8.65 -11.98 -15.73
N GLY A 94 8.46 -13.12 -15.04
CA GLY A 94 9.51 -14.10 -14.73
C GLY A 94 10.54 -13.59 -13.73
N ARG A 95 10.21 -12.60 -12.89
CA ARG A 95 11.16 -11.95 -11.97
C ARG A 95 10.64 -11.83 -10.54
N ASP A 96 11.59 -11.70 -9.62
CA ASP A 96 11.34 -11.24 -8.27
C ASP A 96 11.21 -9.71 -8.25
N HIS A 97 10.30 -9.24 -7.43
CA HIS A 97 10.14 -7.81 -7.14
C HIS A 97 9.61 -7.63 -5.73
N GLN A 98 9.65 -6.41 -5.21
CA GLN A 98 9.20 -6.08 -3.87
C GLN A 98 8.00 -5.15 -3.92
N VAL A 99 7.07 -5.36 -2.99
CA VAL A 99 6.03 -4.39 -2.66
C VAL A 99 6.36 -3.82 -1.29
N MET A 100 6.53 -2.51 -1.23
CA MET A 100 6.83 -1.77 -0.01
C MET A 100 5.65 -0.88 0.34
N THR A 101 5.12 -1.03 1.55
CA THR A 101 4.10 -0.12 2.10
C THR A 101 4.65 0.58 3.33
N GLY A 102 4.82 1.90 3.22
CA GLY A 102 5.03 2.78 4.36
C GLY A 102 3.70 3.00 5.07
N MET A 103 3.70 2.87 6.39
CA MET A 103 2.53 3.09 7.22
C MET A 103 2.87 4.01 8.39
N THR A 104 1.96 4.95 8.65
CA THR A 104 2.06 5.87 9.78
C THR A 104 0.80 5.80 10.62
N VAL A 105 0.99 5.73 11.93
CA VAL A 105 -0.08 5.87 12.93
C VAL A 105 0.27 7.04 13.86
N LEU A 106 -0.63 8.00 13.97
CA LEU A 106 -0.50 9.16 14.87
C LEU A 106 -1.60 9.11 15.92
N HIS A 107 -1.24 9.31 17.21
CA HIS A 107 -2.19 9.45 18.33
C HIS A 107 -1.63 10.38 19.39
N GLY A 108 -2.25 11.53 19.62
CA GLY A 108 -1.69 12.58 20.47
C GLY A 108 -0.27 12.96 20.03
N ASP A 109 0.70 12.83 20.93
CA ASP A 109 2.12 13.05 20.66
C ASP A 109 2.85 11.77 20.17
N GLN A 110 2.17 10.64 20.18
CA GLN A 110 2.74 9.37 19.73
C GLN A 110 2.72 9.29 18.20
N LYS A 111 3.83 8.81 17.66
CA LYS A 111 4.05 8.66 16.24
C LYS A 111 4.76 7.34 15.97
N VAL A 112 4.10 6.44 15.26
CA VAL A 112 4.69 5.21 14.76
C VAL A 112 4.76 5.29 13.24
N VAL A 113 5.96 5.11 12.69
CA VAL A 113 6.22 5.10 11.24
C VAL A 113 7.01 3.83 10.94
N CYS A 114 6.56 3.04 9.99
CA CYS A 114 7.23 1.81 9.59
C CYS A 114 7.05 1.54 8.09
N THR A 115 7.86 0.66 7.55
CA THR A 115 7.75 0.14 6.20
C THR A 115 7.73 -1.39 6.24
N GLU A 116 6.71 -1.99 5.65
CA GLU A 116 6.63 -3.43 5.43
C GLU A 116 7.04 -3.75 3.99
N VAL A 117 7.77 -4.86 3.84
CA VAL A 117 8.28 -5.34 2.56
C VAL A 117 7.80 -6.77 2.32
N THR A 118 7.28 -7.01 1.13
CA THR A 118 6.88 -8.36 0.69
C THR A 118 7.52 -8.65 -0.64
N ASP A 119 8.23 -9.78 -0.72
CA ASP A 119 8.81 -10.26 -1.97
C ASP A 119 7.77 -11.05 -2.76
N ILE A 120 7.71 -10.80 -4.07
CA ILE A 120 6.82 -11.49 -5.00
C ILE A 120 7.62 -11.98 -6.19
N HIS A 121 7.34 -13.22 -6.60
CA HIS A 121 7.84 -13.77 -7.86
C HIS A 121 6.69 -13.92 -8.84
N PHE A 122 6.81 -13.28 -10.01
CA PHE A 122 5.91 -13.54 -11.13
C PHE A 122 6.46 -14.66 -12.00
N ARG A 123 5.60 -15.61 -12.37
CA ARG A 123 5.92 -16.54 -13.45
C ARG A 123 6.15 -15.80 -14.77
N PRO A 124 6.79 -16.40 -15.78
CA PRO A 124 6.83 -15.83 -17.11
C PRO A 124 5.42 -15.58 -17.65
N LEU A 125 5.19 -14.36 -18.17
CA LEU A 125 3.93 -13.93 -18.77
C LEU A 125 4.09 -13.82 -20.27
N THR A 126 3.06 -14.22 -21.02
CA THR A 126 3.01 -14.02 -22.47
C THR A 126 2.44 -12.64 -22.80
N ASP A 127 2.81 -12.10 -23.96
CA ASP A 127 2.25 -10.83 -24.45
C ASP A 127 0.71 -10.86 -24.50
N ARG A 128 0.14 -12.02 -24.84
CA ARG A 128 -1.31 -12.20 -24.89
C ARG A 128 -1.97 -12.06 -23.52
N GLU A 129 -1.36 -12.58 -22.47
CA GLU A 129 -1.85 -12.46 -21.09
C GLU A 129 -1.78 -11.02 -20.63
N ILE A 130 -0.63 -10.36 -20.85
CA ILE A 130 -0.42 -8.95 -20.52
C ILE A 130 -1.47 -8.08 -21.21
N GLN A 131 -1.65 -8.22 -22.52
CA GLN A 131 -2.61 -7.43 -23.28
C GLN A 131 -4.05 -7.71 -22.86
N ARG A 132 -4.40 -8.97 -22.54
CA ARG A 132 -5.72 -9.32 -22.03
C ARG A 132 -5.99 -8.64 -20.68
N TYR A 133 -5.00 -8.61 -19.80
CA TYR A 133 -5.13 -7.99 -18.49
C TYR A 133 -5.25 -6.47 -18.58
N ILE A 134 -4.45 -5.81 -19.42
CA ILE A 134 -4.51 -4.36 -19.63
C ILE A 134 -5.89 -3.94 -20.12
N ARG A 135 -6.50 -4.69 -21.06
CA ARG A 135 -7.86 -4.39 -21.59
C ARG A 135 -8.97 -4.41 -20.53
N THR A 136 -8.74 -4.98 -19.36
CA THR A 136 -9.71 -4.91 -18.25
C THR A 136 -9.77 -3.52 -17.60
N GLY A 137 -8.78 -2.67 -17.85
CA GLY A 137 -8.62 -1.38 -17.17
C GLY A 137 -8.12 -1.49 -15.73
N GLU A 138 -8.10 -2.70 -15.16
CA GLU A 138 -7.71 -2.95 -13.77
C GLU A 138 -6.29 -2.45 -13.41
N PRO A 139 -5.27 -2.54 -14.29
CA PRO A 139 -3.91 -2.08 -13.99
C PRO A 139 -3.78 -0.59 -13.67
N MET A 140 -4.66 0.24 -14.19
CA MET A 140 -4.43 1.67 -14.36
C MET A 140 -4.37 2.48 -13.05
N ASP A 141 -4.94 1.97 -11.96
CA ASP A 141 -4.96 2.62 -10.65
C ASP A 141 -4.00 1.98 -9.63
N LYS A 142 -3.11 1.09 -10.08
CA LYS A 142 -2.27 0.26 -9.21
C LYS A 142 -0.78 0.45 -9.44
N ALA A 143 -0.02 0.54 -8.34
CA ALA A 143 1.44 0.52 -8.40
C ALA A 143 1.93 -0.78 -9.07
N GLY A 144 2.92 -0.67 -9.98
CA GLY A 144 3.42 -1.81 -10.75
C GLY A 144 2.43 -2.36 -11.78
N ALA A 145 1.32 -1.64 -12.04
CA ALA A 145 0.28 -2.02 -13.00
C ALA A 145 -0.38 -3.38 -12.72
N TYR A 146 -0.50 -3.81 -11.46
CA TYR A 146 -1.20 -5.06 -11.15
C TYR A 146 -1.92 -5.06 -9.80
N GLY A 147 -2.99 -5.85 -9.70
CA GLY A 147 -3.72 -6.13 -8.47
C GLY A 147 -3.71 -7.62 -8.14
N ILE A 148 -3.05 -7.97 -7.01
CA ILE A 148 -2.93 -9.38 -6.58
C ILE A 148 -4.28 -10.03 -6.22
N GLN A 149 -5.28 -9.22 -5.89
CA GLN A 149 -6.64 -9.67 -5.58
C GLN A 149 -7.52 -9.88 -6.83
N GLY A 150 -7.07 -9.37 -7.98
CA GLY A 150 -7.85 -9.35 -9.22
C GLY A 150 -7.28 -10.23 -10.32
N GLY A 151 -7.36 -9.74 -11.55
CA GLY A 151 -6.94 -10.47 -12.75
C GLY A 151 -5.48 -10.83 -12.83
N ALA A 152 -4.62 -10.19 -12.02
CA ALA A 152 -3.20 -10.52 -11.91
C ALA A 152 -2.89 -11.61 -10.86
N ALA A 153 -3.88 -12.11 -10.12
CA ALA A 153 -3.65 -13.18 -9.15
C ALA A 153 -2.91 -14.41 -9.74
N PRO A 154 -3.20 -14.86 -10.99
CA PRO A 154 -2.49 -15.98 -11.61
C PRO A 154 -1.05 -15.67 -12.05
N PHE A 155 -0.60 -14.42 -11.94
CA PHE A 155 0.76 -14.02 -12.31
C PHE A 155 1.75 -14.29 -11.19
N ALA A 156 1.32 -14.14 -9.93
CA ALA A 156 2.14 -14.36 -8.76
C ALA A 156 2.26 -15.87 -8.47
N GLU A 157 3.47 -16.40 -8.63
CA GLU A 157 3.79 -17.80 -8.33
C GLU A 157 4.23 -17.98 -6.88
N LYS A 158 4.86 -16.95 -6.30
CA LYS A 158 5.37 -16.98 -4.93
C LYS A 158 5.22 -15.61 -4.27
N LEU A 159 4.92 -15.64 -2.98
CA LEU A 159 4.87 -14.48 -2.09
C LEU A 159 5.57 -14.82 -0.79
N VAL A 160 6.48 -13.95 -0.34
CA VAL A 160 7.18 -14.08 0.96
C VAL A 160 7.03 -12.77 1.72
N GLY A 161 6.26 -12.79 2.79
CA GLY A 161 5.92 -11.64 3.61
C GLY A 161 4.42 -11.51 3.87
N ASP A 162 3.97 -10.28 4.10
CA ASP A 162 2.58 -9.97 4.40
C ASP A 162 1.77 -9.76 3.11
N TYR A 163 0.75 -10.60 2.89
CA TYR A 163 -0.19 -10.46 1.77
C TYR A 163 -0.95 -9.12 1.79
N PHE A 164 -1.40 -8.69 2.96
CA PHE A 164 -2.14 -7.44 3.09
C PHE A 164 -1.27 -6.21 2.84
N ASN A 165 0.04 -6.32 3.10
CA ASN A 165 1.01 -5.31 2.66
C ASN A 165 0.96 -5.12 1.14
N VAL A 166 0.91 -6.22 0.36
CA VAL A 166 0.81 -6.16 -1.10
C VAL A 166 -0.49 -5.51 -1.57
N VAL A 167 -1.58 -5.74 -0.86
CA VAL A 167 -2.89 -5.10 -1.15
C VAL A 167 -2.86 -3.60 -0.84
N GLY A 168 -2.02 -3.17 0.14
CA GLY A 168 -1.75 -1.76 0.40
C GLY A 168 -1.90 -1.28 1.84
N LEU A 169 -2.14 -2.19 2.80
CA LEU A 169 -2.17 -1.89 4.24
C LEU A 169 -1.78 -3.14 5.04
N PRO A 170 -0.64 -3.15 5.74
CA PRO A 170 -0.17 -4.29 6.52
C PRO A 170 -0.99 -4.45 7.80
N VAL A 171 -2.13 -5.15 7.70
CA VAL A 171 -3.15 -5.26 8.77
C VAL A 171 -2.59 -5.93 10.02
N CYS A 172 -1.73 -6.95 9.86
CA CYS A 172 -1.08 -7.62 10.99
C CYS A 172 -0.25 -6.63 11.83
N ARG A 173 0.62 -5.87 11.17
CA ARG A 173 1.45 -4.85 11.84
C ARG A 173 0.61 -3.73 12.42
N LEU A 174 -0.43 -3.29 11.69
CA LEU A 174 -1.36 -2.26 12.17
C LEU A 174 -2.07 -2.68 13.45
N SER A 175 -2.58 -3.91 13.53
CA SER A 175 -3.27 -4.41 14.73
C SER A 175 -2.35 -4.43 15.96
N GLN A 176 -1.07 -4.78 15.79
CA GLN A 176 -0.07 -4.73 16.88
C GLN A 176 0.15 -3.28 17.35
N ILE A 177 0.33 -2.33 16.41
CA ILE A 177 0.52 -0.91 16.75
C ILE A 177 -0.69 -0.37 17.51
N LEU A 178 -1.91 -0.66 17.05
CA LEU A 178 -3.13 -0.22 17.73
C LEU A 178 -3.27 -0.80 19.12
N SER A 179 -2.88 -2.06 19.33
CA SER A 179 -2.86 -2.70 20.66
C SER A 179 -1.84 -2.07 21.60
N ASP A 180 -0.68 -1.66 21.08
CA ASP A 180 0.37 -1.01 21.86
C ASP A 180 0.00 0.44 22.24
N LEU A 181 -0.82 1.12 21.42
CA LEU A 181 -1.30 2.48 21.70
C LEU A 181 -2.34 2.53 22.83
N GLY A 182 -3.14 1.49 23.00
CA GLY A 182 -4.10 1.34 24.08
C GLY A 182 -4.97 0.10 23.89
N PRO A 183 -5.03 -0.80 24.88
CA PRO A 183 -5.83 -2.02 24.78
C PRO A 183 -7.33 -1.73 24.54
N GLU A 184 -7.83 -0.60 25.06
CA GLU A 184 -9.22 -0.15 24.86
C GLU A 184 -9.55 0.13 23.38
N ILE A 185 -8.56 0.44 22.56
CA ILE A 185 -8.75 0.67 21.11
C ILE A 185 -9.16 -0.64 20.43
N MET A 186 -8.56 -1.75 20.85
CA MET A 186 -8.84 -3.08 20.30
C MET A 186 -10.03 -3.76 21.01
N GLU A 187 -10.37 -3.38 22.25
CA GLU A 187 -11.54 -3.89 22.97
C GLU A 187 -12.86 -3.35 22.40
N ALA A 188 -12.82 -2.25 21.65
CA ALA A 188 -13.99 -1.74 20.91
C ALA A 188 -14.38 -2.63 19.70
N ILE A 189 -13.64 -3.72 19.47
CA ILE A 189 -13.90 -4.73 18.45
C ILE A 189 -14.87 -5.77 19.04
N GLN A 190 -16.17 -5.55 18.87
CA GLN A 190 -17.21 -6.55 19.12
C GLN A 190 -18.18 -6.65 17.97
#